data_23ed2bc2d4a33a5413908b93588637f1
#
_entry.id   23ed2bc2d4a33a5413908b93588637f1
#
_cell.length_a   1.000
_cell.length_b   1.000
_cell.length_c   1.000
_cell.angle_alpha   90.00
_cell.angle_beta   90.00
_cell.angle_gamma   90.00
#
_symmetry.space_group_name_H-M   'P 1'
#
loop_
_entity.id
_entity.type
_entity.pdbx_description
1 polymer ?
#
loop_
_entity_poly.entity_id
_entity_poly.type
_entity_poly.pdbx_seq_one_letter_code
_entity_poly.pdbx_strand_id
1 'polypeptide(L)'
;PQMTVEAIQDAVELELMASSRKDVAQKYIAYRNQRSVARKAKTRDMFLEIINIKSNDITRENANMNADTPAGMMMKFSSETTKPFVDDYLLSEEVKEAVSNNYLHIHDKDYYPTKSLTCVQHPLDRILKYGFSAGHGESRPAKRIETASILGCISLETAQNEMHGGQAIPAFDFYLAPYVRNSFIEEVKTLEDLYGQDFSHLYNKPIDDYLTQTLDGLSGDRRVIQHAINRTVSRVHQSMEAFIHNMNTIHSRGGNQVVFSSINYGTDTSAEGRCIIRELLKSTYSCLLYT
;
A
#
# COMPACT_ATOMS: atom_id res chain seq x y z
N PRO A 1 23.85 -21.57 -27.80
CA PRO A 1 23.20 -20.29 -28.09
C PRO A 1 21.71 -20.54 -28.21
N GLN A 2 20.95 -19.82 -27.43
CA GLN A 2 19.47 -19.90 -27.51
C GLN A 2 19.04 -19.26 -28.83
N MET A 3 18.32 -20.00 -29.66
CA MET A 3 17.83 -19.53 -30.95
C MET A 3 16.69 -18.54 -30.72
N THR A 4 16.84 -17.30 -31.13
CA THR A 4 15.79 -16.28 -31.02
C THR A 4 14.77 -16.41 -32.17
N VAL A 5 13.56 -15.90 -31.97
CA VAL A 5 12.52 -15.87 -33.01
C VAL A 5 12.99 -15.08 -34.23
N GLU A 6 13.71 -13.98 -34.00
CA GLU A 6 14.31 -13.18 -35.07
C GLU A 6 15.34 -13.98 -35.87
N ALA A 7 16.22 -14.73 -35.20
CA ALA A 7 17.19 -15.58 -35.87
C ALA A 7 16.54 -16.68 -36.73
N ILE A 8 15.43 -17.26 -36.28
CA ILE A 8 14.64 -18.21 -37.05
C ILE A 8 14.01 -17.52 -38.26
N GLN A 9 13.44 -16.34 -38.08
CA GLN A 9 12.82 -15.57 -39.14
C GLN A 9 13.85 -15.14 -40.20
N ASP A 10 15.04 -14.74 -39.77
CA ASP A 10 16.14 -14.40 -40.66
C ASP A 10 16.61 -15.61 -41.48
N ALA A 11 16.72 -16.76 -40.82
CA ALA A 11 17.07 -18.02 -41.52
C ALA A 11 16.02 -18.43 -42.57
N VAL A 12 14.73 -18.32 -42.21
CA VAL A 12 13.63 -18.57 -43.13
C VAL A 12 13.65 -17.60 -44.33
N GLU A 13 13.90 -16.31 -44.05
CA GLU A 13 14.01 -15.29 -45.11
C GLU A 13 15.15 -15.60 -46.09
N LEU A 14 16.33 -15.95 -45.56
CA LEU A 14 17.48 -16.33 -46.37
C LEU A 14 17.22 -17.57 -47.21
N GLU A 15 16.60 -18.59 -46.63
CA GLU A 15 16.27 -19.83 -47.34
C GLU A 15 15.21 -19.59 -48.43
N LEU A 16 14.17 -18.79 -48.17
CA LEU A 16 13.20 -18.39 -49.16
C LEU A 16 13.84 -17.56 -50.31
N MET A 17 14.79 -16.67 -49.96
CA MET A 17 15.53 -15.89 -50.97
C MET A 17 16.45 -16.78 -51.82
N ALA A 18 17.00 -17.85 -51.26
CA ALA A 18 17.79 -18.81 -51.99
C ALA A 18 16.97 -19.72 -52.90
N SER A 19 15.69 -19.93 -52.55
CA SER A 19 14.80 -20.81 -53.32
C SER A 19 14.42 -20.24 -54.71
N SER A 20 13.84 -21.08 -55.57
CA SER A 20 13.28 -20.64 -56.84
C SER A 20 11.97 -19.85 -56.69
N ARG A 21 11.35 -19.89 -55.52
CA ARG A 21 10.06 -19.25 -55.24
C ARG A 21 10.21 -17.81 -54.72
N LYS A 22 10.76 -16.96 -55.58
CA LYS A 22 10.96 -15.53 -55.23
C LYS A 22 9.67 -14.80 -54.89
N ASP A 23 8.56 -15.24 -55.46
CA ASP A 23 7.21 -14.75 -55.15
C ASP A 23 6.83 -14.97 -53.68
N VAL A 24 7.19 -16.14 -53.12
CA VAL A 24 6.96 -16.46 -51.70
C VAL A 24 7.88 -15.65 -50.78
N ALA A 25 9.18 -15.54 -51.17
CA ALA A 25 10.15 -14.74 -50.44
C ALA A 25 9.65 -13.27 -50.28
N GLN A 26 9.21 -12.64 -51.38
CA GLN A 26 8.72 -11.28 -51.39
C GLN A 26 7.48 -11.12 -50.47
N LYS A 27 6.53 -12.05 -50.53
CA LYS A 27 5.34 -12.03 -49.68
C LYS A 27 5.70 -12.19 -48.20
N TYR A 28 6.64 -13.06 -47.89
CA TYR A 28 7.09 -13.29 -46.52
C TYR A 28 7.79 -12.04 -45.95
N ILE A 29 8.69 -11.44 -46.70
CA ILE A 29 9.41 -10.22 -46.30
C ILE A 29 8.42 -9.05 -46.09
N ALA A 30 7.49 -8.87 -47.05
CA ALA A 30 6.47 -7.84 -46.95
C ALA A 30 5.57 -8.04 -45.71
N TYR A 31 5.10 -9.28 -45.46
CA TYR A 31 4.32 -9.63 -44.28
C TYR A 31 5.10 -9.36 -42.96
N ARG A 32 6.36 -9.83 -42.89
CA ARG A 32 7.23 -9.58 -41.72
C ARG A 32 7.40 -8.09 -41.44
N ASN A 33 7.67 -7.31 -42.48
CA ASN A 33 7.81 -5.86 -42.36
C ASN A 33 6.48 -5.19 -41.94
N GLN A 34 5.37 -5.56 -42.54
CA GLN A 34 4.05 -5.06 -42.19
C GLN A 34 3.70 -5.34 -40.71
N ARG A 35 3.99 -6.55 -40.22
CA ARG A 35 3.79 -6.91 -38.81
C ARG A 35 4.70 -6.13 -37.87
N SER A 36 5.95 -5.88 -38.26
CA SER A 36 6.90 -5.07 -37.48
C SER A 36 6.44 -3.61 -37.39
N VAL A 37 6.00 -3.03 -38.52
CA VAL A 37 5.46 -1.66 -38.58
C VAL A 37 4.18 -1.55 -37.73
N ALA A 38 3.26 -2.53 -37.85
CA ALA A 38 2.02 -2.55 -37.08
C ALA A 38 2.29 -2.63 -35.56
N ARG A 39 3.25 -3.45 -35.11
CA ARG A 39 3.63 -3.50 -33.68
C ARG A 39 4.20 -2.18 -33.20
N LYS A 40 5.09 -1.54 -33.99
CA LYS A 40 5.67 -0.22 -33.63
C LYS A 40 4.61 0.88 -33.60
N ALA A 41 3.69 0.88 -34.55
CA ALA A 41 2.57 1.84 -34.58
C ALA A 41 1.66 1.67 -33.35
N LYS A 42 1.26 0.43 -33.03
CA LYS A 42 0.46 0.14 -31.82
C LYS A 42 1.11 0.63 -30.54
N THR A 43 2.42 0.42 -30.39
CA THR A 43 3.18 0.90 -29.21
C THR A 43 3.21 2.42 -29.16
N ARG A 44 3.43 3.09 -30.29
CA ARG A 44 3.41 4.54 -30.39
C ARG A 44 2.05 5.11 -30.01
N ASP A 45 0.97 4.57 -30.59
CA ASP A 45 -0.38 5.06 -30.36
C ASP A 45 -0.81 4.87 -28.92
N MET A 46 -0.49 3.72 -28.31
CA MET A 46 -0.69 3.45 -26.89
C MET A 46 0.05 4.47 -25.99
N PHE A 47 1.31 4.80 -26.31
CA PHE A 47 2.06 5.77 -25.54
C PHE A 47 1.48 7.19 -25.68
N LEU A 48 1.08 7.57 -26.90
CA LEU A 48 0.41 8.87 -27.14
C LEU A 48 -0.93 8.97 -26.41
N GLU A 49 -1.68 7.87 -26.32
CA GLU A 49 -2.92 7.82 -25.56
C GLU A 49 -2.65 8.06 -24.06
N ILE A 50 -1.65 7.38 -23.48
CA ILE A 50 -1.30 7.52 -22.06
C ILE A 50 -0.89 8.96 -21.71
N ILE A 51 -0.03 9.60 -22.53
CA ILE A 51 0.42 10.98 -22.24
C ILE A 51 -0.66 12.04 -22.49
N ASN A 52 -1.72 11.71 -23.22
CA ASN A 52 -2.83 12.62 -23.52
C ASN A 52 -4.09 12.33 -22.66
N ILE A 53 -4.03 11.44 -21.68
CA ILE A 53 -5.14 11.17 -20.76
C ILE A 53 -5.56 12.47 -20.07
N LYS A 54 -6.87 12.77 -20.10
CA LYS A 54 -7.43 13.97 -19.48
C LYS A 54 -7.48 13.83 -17.96
N SER A 55 -7.41 14.94 -17.24
CA SER A 55 -7.35 14.98 -15.77
C SER A 55 -8.55 14.36 -15.05
N ASN A 56 -9.69 14.25 -15.69
CA ASN A 56 -10.92 13.68 -15.13
C ASN A 56 -11.24 12.26 -15.64
N ASP A 57 -10.31 11.62 -16.33
CA ASP A 57 -10.48 10.24 -16.79
C ASP A 57 -10.28 9.27 -15.63
N ILE A 58 -11.30 8.42 -15.37
CA ILE A 58 -11.26 7.42 -14.30
C ILE A 58 -10.17 6.35 -14.50
N THR A 59 -9.62 6.23 -15.69
CA THR A 59 -8.54 5.28 -15.99
C THR A 59 -7.16 5.80 -15.60
N ARG A 60 -7.07 7.03 -15.08
CA ARG A 60 -5.79 7.67 -14.70
C ARG A 60 -5.11 6.98 -13.55
N GLU A 61 -5.88 6.61 -12.54
CA GLU A 61 -5.35 5.94 -11.36
C GLU A 61 -6.15 4.70 -10.96
N ASN A 62 -5.49 3.83 -10.26
CA ASN A 62 -6.07 2.67 -9.61
C ASN A 62 -5.21 2.30 -8.39
N ALA A 63 -5.50 1.16 -7.73
CA ALA A 63 -4.73 0.68 -6.57
C ALA A 63 -3.23 0.46 -6.85
N ASN A 64 -2.79 0.43 -8.10
CA ASN A 64 -1.42 0.11 -8.50
C ASN A 64 -0.64 1.30 -9.04
N MET A 65 -1.30 2.33 -9.56
CA MET A 65 -0.63 3.46 -10.20
C MET A 65 -1.46 4.74 -10.23
N ASN A 66 -0.76 5.88 -10.28
CA ASN A 66 -1.33 7.18 -10.59
C ASN A 66 -0.66 7.73 -11.86
N ALA A 67 -1.40 7.80 -12.96
CA ALA A 67 -0.89 8.26 -14.25
C ALA A 67 -0.77 9.78 -14.38
N ASP A 68 -0.99 10.56 -13.32
CA ASP A 68 -0.79 12.02 -13.31
C ASP A 68 0.67 12.44 -13.29
N THR A 69 1.56 11.50 -12.99
CA THR A 69 2.97 11.78 -12.82
C THR A 69 3.80 11.10 -13.90
N PRO A 70 4.99 11.61 -14.23
CA PRO A 70 5.86 10.99 -15.23
C PRO A 70 6.16 9.51 -14.92
N ALA A 71 6.44 9.16 -13.66
CA ALA A 71 6.70 7.78 -13.27
C ALA A 71 5.42 6.92 -13.34
N GLY A 72 4.26 7.47 -12.99
CA GLY A 72 2.96 6.80 -13.13
C GLY A 72 2.59 6.53 -14.59
N MET A 73 2.87 7.48 -15.49
CA MET A 73 2.71 7.27 -16.96
C MET A 73 3.59 6.12 -17.45
N MET A 74 4.84 6.03 -16.98
CA MET A 74 5.74 4.92 -17.31
C MET A 74 5.22 3.59 -16.76
N MET A 75 4.68 3.56 -15.56
CA MET A 75 4.04 2.37 -15.00
C MET A 75 2.79 1.97 -15.81
N LYS A 76 1.97 2.93 -16.21
CA LYS A 76 0.80 2.68 -17.08
C LYS A 76 1.22 2.09 -18.41
N PHE A 77 2.24 2.64 -19.04
CA PHE A 77 2.80 2.11 -20.28
C PHE A 77 3.32 0.68 -20.10
N SER A 78 4.04 0.41 -19.00
CA SER A 78 4.52 -0.93 -18.67
C SER A 78 3.36 -1.91 -18.49
N SER A 79 2.32 -1.53 -17.74
CA SER A 79 1.12 -2.33 -17.55
C SER A 79 0.44 -2.69 -18.88
N GLU A 80 0.17 -1.70 -19.72
CA GLU A 80 -0.50 -1.92 -21.00
C GLU A 80 0.33 -2.74 -22.01
N THR A 81 1.66 -2.72 -21.89
CA THR A 81 2.53 -3.57 -22.73
C THR A 81 2.68 -4.98 -22.18
N THR A 82 2.56 -5.17 -20.86
CA THR A 82 2.70 -6.48 -20.23
C THR A 82 1.45 -7.37 -20.45
N LYS A 83 0.26 -6.79 -20.44
CA LYS A 83 -0.99 -7.55 -20.64
C LYS A 83 -1.00 -8.38 -21.92
N PRO A 84 -0.70 -7.83 -23.12
CA PRO A 84 -0.57 -8.62 -24.33
C PRO A 84 0.55 -9.67 -24.27
N PHE A 85 1.64 -9.39 -23.59
CA PHE A 85 2.71 -10.36 -23.38
C PHE A 85 2.22 -11.58 -22.60
N VAL A 86 1.42 -11.37 -21.55
CA VAL A 86 0.82 -12.47 -20.79
C VAL A 86 -0.08 -13.31 -21.69
N ASP A 87 -0.95 -12.67 -22.45
CA ASP A 87 -1.88 -13.35 -23.36
C ASP A 87 -1.14 -14.17 -24.43
N ASP A 88 -0.07 -13.62 -25.00
CA ASP A 88 0.61 -14.23 -26.15
C ASP A 88 1.65 -15.29 -25.75
N TYR A 89 2.24 -15.21 -24.56
CA TYR A 89 3.39 -16.04 -24.18
C TYR A 89 3.22 -16.86 -22.90
N LEU A 90 2.29 -16.51 -22.01
CA LEU A 90 2.17 -17.17 -20.72
C LEU A 90 0.89 -17.96 -20.54
N LEU A 91 -0.19 -17.60 -21.23
CA LEU A 91 -1.47 -18.30 -21.17
C LEU A 91 -1.53 -19.42 -22.22
N SER A 92 -2.15 -20.55 -21.86
CA SER A 92 -2.52 -21.56 -22.84
C SER A 92 -3.63 -21.02 -23.76
N GLU A 93 -3.75 -21.56 -24.98
CA GLU A 93 -4.80 -21.14 -25.91
C GLU A 93 -6.20 -21.30 -25.33
N GLU A 94 -6.45 -22.34 -24.54
CA GLU A 94 -7.74 -22.57 -23.87
C GLU A 94 -8.06 -21.45 -22.86
N VAL A 95 -7.06 -21.03 -22.05
CA VAL A 95 -7.24 -19.95 -21.07
C VAL A 95 -7.39 -18.62 -21.79
N LYS A 96 -6.62 -18.36 -22.84
CA LYS A 96 -6.71 -17.17 -23.66
C LYS A 96 -8.09 -17.03 -24.31
N GLU A 97 -8.63 -18.13 -24.86
CA GLU A 97 -9.98 -18.16 -25.40
C GLU A 97 -11.04 -17.93 -24.32
N ALA A 98 -10.90 -18.54 -23.15
CA ALA A 98 -11.83 -18.33 -22.02
C ALA A 98 -11.80 -16.87 -21.53
N VAL A 99 -10.63 -16.23 -21.47
CA VAL A 99 -10.49 -14.81 -21.13
C VAL A 99 -11.11 -13.92 -22.19
N SER A 100 -10.85 -14.18 -23.47
CA SER A 100 -11.38 -13.37 -24.58
C SER A 100 -12.90 -13.47 -24.72
N ASN A 101 -13.48 -14.61 -24.36
CA ASN A 101 -14.92 -14.83 -24.32
C ASN A 101 -15.60 -14.42 -23.00
N ASN A 102 -14.85 -13.80 -22.07
CA ASN A 102 -15.34 -13.38 -20.74
C ASN A 102 -15.86 -14.54 -19.85
N TYR A 103 -15.40 -15.77 -20.06
CA TYR A 103 -15.66 -16.88 -19.14
C TYR A 103 -14.72 -16.88 -17.95
N LEU A 104 -13.54 -16.27 -18.10
CA LEU A 104 -12.51 -16.14 -17.08
C LEU A 104 -11.97 -14.71 -17.07
N HIS A 105 -11.74 -14.17 -15.88
CA HIS A 105 -11.03 -12.91 -15.69
C HIS A 105 -9.75 -13.12 -14.89
N ILE A 106 -8.64 -12.62 -15.41
CA ILE A 106 -7.35 -12.59 -14.67
C ILE A 106 -7.18 -11.20 -14.10
N HIS A 107 -7.35 -11.08 -12.79
CA HIS A 107 -7.16 -9.83 -12.06
C HIS A 107 -5.69 -9.40 -12.07
N ASP A 108 -5.42 -8.10 -12.26
CA ASP A 108 -4.06 -7.54 -12.31
C ASP A 108 -3.11 -8.33 -13.23
N LYS A 109 -3.59 -8.65 -14.44
CA LYS A 109 -2.88 -9.48 -15.42
C LYS A 109 -1.49 -8.95 -15.77
N ASP A 110 -1.26 -7.66 -15.68
CA ASP A 110 0.03 -7.01 -15.87
C ASP A 110 1.08 -7.39 -14.82
N TYR A 111 0.65 -7.75 -13.61
CA TYR A 111 1.54 -8.24 -12.54
C TYR A 111 1.76 -9.76 -12.58
N TYR A 112 1.00 -10.51 -13.40
CA TYR A 112 1.10 -11.96 -13.48
C TYR A 112 2.53 -12.49 -13.71
N PRO A 113 3.36 -11.90 -14.60
CA PRO A 113 4.74 -12.35 -14.80
C PRO A 113 5.64 -12.15 -13.59
N THR A 114 5.35 -11.19 -12.73
CA THR A 114 6.19 -10.83 -11.59
C THR A 114 6.00 -11.75 -10.39
N LYS A 115 4.89 -12.52 -10.36
CA LYS A 115 4.51 -13.40 -9.26
C LYS A 115 4.41 -12.67 -7.91
N SER A 116 4.11 -11.36 -7.93
CA SER A 116 3.94 -10.58 -6.70
C SER A 116 2.66 -10.98 -5.96
N LEU A 117 2.61 -10.70 -4.66
CA LEU A 117 1.41 -10.88 -3.86
C LEU A 117 0.37 -9.84 -4.24
N THR A 118 -0.92 -10.20 -4.10
CA THR A 118 -2.03 -9.27 -4.31
C THR A 118 -2.88 -9.16 -3.05
N CYS A 119 -3.34 -7.95 -2.72
CA CYS A 119 -4.30 -7.67 -1.64
C CYS A 119 -3.88 -8.25 -0.29
N VAL A 120 -2.91 -7.65 0.37
CA VAL A 120 -2.28 -8.15 1.60
C VAL A 120 -2.96 -7.62 2.85
N GLN A 121 -3.11 -8.48 3.86
CA GLN A 121 -3.44 -8.09 5.23
C GLN A 121 -2.19 -8.12 6.11
N HIS A 122 -1.97 -7.04 6.88
CA HIS A 122 -0.81 -6.91 7.75
C HIS A 122 -1.08 -7.50 9.14
N PRO A 123 -0.27 -8.44 9.62
CA PRO A 123 -0.34 -8.96 10.99
C PRO A 123 0.31 -7.95 11.95
N LEU A 124 -0.37 -6.83 12.19
CA LEU A 124 0.19 -5.69 12.92
C LEU A 124 0.59 -6.08 14.36
N ASP A 125 -0.10 -7.03 14.99
CA ASP A 125 0.25 -7.58 16.30
C ASP A 125 1.68 -8.13 16.33
N ARG A 126 2.07 -8.87 15.31
CA ARG A 126 3.43 -9.43 15.18
C ARG A 126 4.46 -8.36 14.87
N ILE A 127 4.11 -7.46 13.94
CA ILE A 127 4.98 -6.34 13.53
C ILE A 127 5.32 -5.48 14.74
N LEU A 128 4.34 -5.13 15.55
CA LEU A 128 4.53 -4.29 16.73
C LEU A 128 5.30 -5.00 17.86
N LYS A 129 5.07 -6.31 18.01
CA LYS A 129 5.68 -7.09 19.09
C LYS A 129 7.13 -7.46 18.82
N TYR A 130 7.47 -7.77 17.58
CA TYR A 130 8.79 -8.29 17.21
C TYR A 130 9.64 -7.33 16.40
N GLY A 131 9.03 -6.28 15.85
CA GLY A 131 9.65 -5.48 14.82
C GLY A 131 9.66 -6.20 13.47
N PHE A 132 10.30 -5.60 12.47
CA PHE A 132 10.48 -6.20 11.16
C PHE A 132 11.67 -5.57 10.42
N SER A 133 12.15 -6.26 9.39
CA SER A 133 13.15 -5.73 8.48
C SER A 133 12.57 -5.59 7.09
N ALA A 134 12.82 -4.43 6.47
CA ALA A 134 12.46 -4.14 5.08
C ALA A 134 13.66 -4.26 4.12
N GLY A 135 14.73 -4.95 4.53
CA GLY A 135 15.94 -5.14 3.73
C GLY A 135 17.02 -4.09 3.92
N HIS A 136 16.72 -2.92 4.47
CA HIS A 136 17.66 -1.80 4.67
C HIS A 136 17.85 -1.40 6.14
N GLY A 137 17.38 -2.21 7.07
CA GLY A 137 17.47 -1.99 8.50
C GLY A 137 16.41 -2.77 9.26
N GLU A 138 16.50 -2.73 10.59
CA GLU A 138 15.55 -3.40 11.46
C GLU A 138 14.74 -2.39 12.28
N SER A 139 13.42 -2.49 12.22
CA SER A 139 12.51 -1.78 13.11
C SER A 139 12.41 -2.51 14.44
N ARG A 140 12.65 -1.80 15.54
CA ARG A 140 12.52 -2.37 16.89
C ARG A 140 11.05 -2.53 17.27
N PRO A 141 10.74 -3.44 18.23
CA PRO A 141 9.41 -3.55 18.82
C PRO A 141 8.88 -2.21 19.32
N ALA A 142 7.59 -1.97 19.12
CA ALA A 142 6.93 -0.77 19.63
C ALA A 142 6.82 -0.82 21.17
N LYS A 143 6.90 0.33 21.80
CA LYS A 143 6.67 0.48 23.26
C LYS A 143 5.52 1.43 23.57
N ARG A 144 5.28 2.43 22.74
CA ARG A 144 4.35 3.54 22.91
C ARG A 144 3.44 3.67 21.72
N ILE A 145 2.35 4.39 21.90
CA ILE A 145 1.35 4.57 20.83
C ILE A 145 1.95 5.25 19.58
N GLU A 146 2.85 6.21 19.74
CA GLU A 146 3.48 6.91 18.62
C GLU A 146 4.32 5.94 17.76
N THR A 147 5.15 5.13 18.43
CA THR A 147 5.97 4.14 17.73
C THR A 147 5.10 3.05 17.09
N ALA A 148 4.05 2.62 17.77
CA ALA A 148 3.14 1.61 17.23
C ALA A 148 2.41 2.12 15.97
N SER A 149 1.91 3.35 16.01
CA SER A 149 1.25 3.99 14.89
C SER A 149 2.16 4.14 13.68
N ILE A 150 3.37 4.68 13.87
CA ILE A 150 4.33 4.87 12.76
C ILE A 150 4.84 3.54 12.17
N LEU A 151 5.01 2.49 12.98
CA LEU A 151 5.36 1.17 12.46
C LEU A 151 4.24 0.59 11.60
N GLY A 152 2.98 0.88 11.92
CA GLY A 152 1.84 0.56 11.06
C GLY A 152 1.94 1.25 9.70
N CYS A 153 2.25 2.55 9.66
CA CYS A 153 2.50 3.28 8.41
C CYS A 153 3.65 2.66 7.61
N ILE A 154 4.81 2.48 8.25
CA ILE A 154 6.01 1.96 7.60
C ILE A 154 5.75 0.56 7.01
N SER A 155 4.99 -0.30 7.70
CA SER A 155 4.67 -1.63 7.18
C SER A 155 3.85 -1.57 5.89
N LEU A 156 2.86 -0.69 5.82
CA LEU A 156 2.03 -0.47 4.63
C LEU A 156 2.86 0.13 3.48
N GLU A 157 3.63 1.16 3.76
CA GLU A 157 4.45 1.87 2.77
C GLU A 157 5.54 0.97 2.18
N THR A 158 6.20 0.18 3.02
CA THR A 158 7.27 -0.72 2.59
C THR A 158 6.73 -1.86 1.72
N ALA A 159 5.64 -2.49 2.15
CA ALA A 159 5.03 -3.59 1.43
C ALA A 159 4.52 -3.18 0.03
N GLN A 160 4.17 -1.91 -0.17
CA GLN A 160 3.71 -1.41 -1.46
C GLN A 160 4.71 -1.67 -2.60
N ASN A 161 6.00 -1.78 -2.32
CA ASN A 161 7.02 -2.05 -3.34
C ASN A 161 7.14 -3.54 -3.72
N GLU A 162 6.61 -4.44 -2.90
CA GLU A 162 6.75 -5.90 -3.07
C GLU A 162 5.43 -6.59 -3.43
N MET A 163 4.33 -5.85 -3.41
CA MET A 163 3.00 -6.38 -3.69
C MET A 163 2.22 -5.43 -4.61
N HIS A 164 1.06 -5.84 -5.09
CA HIS A 164 0.16 -4.99 -5.84
C HIS A 164 -1.27 -5.06 -5.27
N GLY A 165 -2.13 -4.11 -5.67
CA GLY A 165 -3.48 -4.01 -5.14
C GLY A 165 -3.56 -3.33 -3.77
N GLY A 166 -4.65 -3.57 -3.07
CA GLY A 166 -4.93 -2.95 -1.77
C GLY A 166 -4.25 -3.64 -0.60
N GLN A 167 -4.07 -2.91 0.47
CA GLN A 167 -3.51 -3.40 1.73
C GLN A 167 -4.50 -3.14 2.86
N ALA A 168 -4.51 -3.98 3.88
CA ALA A 168 -5.40 -3.81 5.03
C ALA A 168 -4.71 -4.09 6.36
N ILE A 169 -5.11 -3.35 7.39
CA ILE A 169 -4.84 -3.70 8.78
C ILE A 169 -6.18 -4.12 9.41
N PRO A 170 -6.41 -5.41 9.66
CA PRO A 170 -7.57 -5.86 10.39
C PRO A 170 -7.42 -5.52 11.88
N ALA A 171 -8.51 -5.21 12.58
CA ALA A 171 -8.54 -4.98 14.03
C ALA A 171 -7.50 -3.92 14.53
N PHE A 172 -7.42 -2.79 13.86
CA PHE A 172 -6.44 -1.72 14.12
C PHE A 172 -6.49 -1.23 15.56
N ASP A 173 -7.67 -1.01 16.11
CA ASP A 173 -7.92 -0.61 17.50
C ASP A 173 -7.39 -1.65 18.51
N PHE A 174 -7.68 -2.93 18.26
CA PHE A 174 -7.24 -4.02 19.12
C PHE A 174 -5.71 -4.15 19.16
N TYR A 175 -5.05 -4.01 18.01
CA TYR A 175 -3.59 -4.12 17.95
C TYR A 175 -2.87 -2.94 18.60
N LEU A 176 -3.46 -1.75 18.60
CA LEU A 176 -2.87 -0.56 19.18
C LEU A 176 -3.23 -0.35 20.67
N ALA A 177 -4.31 -0.93 21.16
CA ALA A 177 -4.79 -0.75 22.53
C ALA A 177 -3.71 -0.98 23.62
N PRO A 178 -2.87 -2.03 23.55
CA PRO A 178 -1.80 -2.24 24.54
C PRO A 178 -0.81 -1.08 24.62
N TYR A 179 -0.56 -0.40 23.51
CA TYR A 179 0.39 0.72 23.43
C TYR A 179 -0.19 2.02 23.97
N VAL A 180 -1.51 2.17 23.94
CA VAL A 180 -2.21 3.25 24.69
C VAL A 180 -2.03 3.04 26.18
N ARG A 181 -2.25 1.82 26.68
CA ARG A 181 -2.02 1.49 28.10
C ARG A 181 -0.58 1.74 28.50
N ASN A 182 0.39 1.32 27.71
CA ASN A 182 1.81 1.55 27.98
C ASN A 182 2.13 3.06 28.04
N SER A 183 1.57 3.84 27.13
CA SER A 183 1.75 5.30 27.13
C SER A 183 1.14 5.95 28.37
N PHE A 184 -0.03 5.46 28.83
CA PHE A 184 -0.62 5.92 30.08
C PHE A 184 0.26 5.62 31.30
N ILE A 185 0.77 4.38 31.40
CA ILE A 185 1.68 3.98 32.49
C ILE A 185 2.93 4.88 32.50
N GLU A 186 3.44 5.23 31.32
CA GLU A 186 4.59 6.12 31.22
C GLU A 186 4.28 7.54 31.72
N GLU A 187 3.10 8.08 31.42
CA GLU A 187 2.68 9.39 31.98
C GLU A 187 2.54 9.33 33.50
N VAL A 188 2.01 8.23 34.05
CA VAL A 188 1.96 8.06 35.53
C VAL A 188 3.36 7.99 36.12
N LYS A 189 4.29 7.25 35.51
CA LYS A 189 5.70 7.21 35.96
C LYS A 189 6.37 8.58 35.91
N THR A 190 6.09 9.37 34.91
CA THR A 190 6.60 10.76 34.84
C THR A 190 6.12 11.60 36.03
N LEU A 191 4.89 11.37 36.48
CA LEU A 191 4.34 12.04 37.65
C LEU A 191 4.92 11.47 38.96
N GLU A 192 5.22 10.16 39.02
CA GLU A 192 5.96 9.57 40.16
C GLU A 192 7.32 10.27 40.37
N ASP A 193 8.07 10.40 39.27
CA ASP A 193 9.37 11.06 39.29
C ASP A 193 9.25 12.55 39.67
N LEU A 194 8.21 13.23 39.16
CA LEU A 194 7.99 14.66 39.43
C LEU A 194 7.60 14.94 40.88
N TYR A 195 6.74 14.10 41.46
CA TYR A 195 6.24 14.28 42.82
C TYR A 195 7.05 13.54 43.89
N GLY A 196 7.94 12.64 43.49
CA GLY A 196 8.70 11.78 44.41
C GLY A 196 7.80 10.84 45.21
N GLN A 197 6.68 10.39 44.60
CA GLN A 197 5.68 9.54 45.23
C GLN A 197 5.41 8.32 44.33
N ASP A 198 5.09 7.16 44.94
CA ASP A 198 4.74 5.94 44.23
C ASP A 198 3.24 5.94 43.86
N PHE A 199 2.96 5.91 42.60
CA PHE A 199 1.62 5.76 42.01
C PHE A 199 1.45 4.44 41.25
N SER A 200 2.30 3.44 41.43
CA SER A 200 2.26 2.16 40.73
C SER A 200 0.93 1.43 40.86
N HIS A 201 0.19 1.64 41.94
CA HIS A 201 -1.16 1.13 42.16
C HIS A 201 -2.18 1.64 41.13
N LEU A 202 -1.86 2.67 40.34
CA LEU A 202 -2.70 3.23 39.29
C LEU A 202 -2.50 2.57 37.93
N TYR A 203 -1.39 1.85 37.70
CA TYR A 203 -1.03 1.29 36.39
C TYR A 203 -2.08 0.35 35.79
N ASN A 204 -2.76 -0.41 36.63
CA ASN A 204 -3.75 -1.41 36.21
C ASN A 204 -5.19 -0.99 36.50
N LYS A 205 -5.41 0.25 36.96
CA LYS A 205 -6.79 0.71 37.16
C LYS A 205 -7.53 0.77 35.83
N PRO A 206 -8.78 0.29 35.79
CA PRO A 206 -9.64 0.52 34.63
C PRO A 206 -9.82 2.02 34.45
N ILE A 207 -9.64 2.48 33.21
CA ILE A 207 -9.81 3.88 32.82
C ILE A 207 -11.01 3.91 31.89
N ASP A 208 -12.12 4.41 32.40
CA ASP A 208 -13.40 4.31 31.70
C ASP A 208 -13.32 5.21 30.51
N ASP A 209 -13.12 5.65 29.71
CA ASP A 209 -13.26 6.35 28.44
C ASP A 209 -12.09 7.21 27.95
N TYR A 210 -10.99 7.31 28.67
CA TYR A 210 -9.89 8.20 28.31
C TYR A 210 -10.37 9.61 27.89
N LEU A 211 -11.37 10.14 28.60
CA LEU A 211 -11.92 11.47 28.33
C LEU A 211 -11.09 12.56 28.97
N THR A 212 -10.76 13.59 28.20
CA THR A 212 -10.10 14.77 28.73
C THR A 212 -11.06 15.58 29.63
N GLN A 213 -10.56 16.00 30.77
CA GLN A 213 -11.29 16.83 31.73
C GLN A 213 -10.37 17.89 32.34
N THR A 214 -10.96 18.92 32.92
CA THR A 214 -10.18 19.90 33.70
C THR A 214 -9.62 19.26 34.95
N LEU A 215 -8.47 19.78 35.42
CA LEU A 215 -7.83 19.31 36.66
C LEU A 215 -8.32 20.09 37.89
N ASP A 216 -9.23 21.04 37.67
CA ASP A 216 -9.73 21.91 38.74
C ASP A 216 -10.58 21.10 39.74
N GLY A 217 -10.28 21.31 41.02
CA GLY A 217 -10.94 20.59 42.10
C GLY A 217 -10.52 19.13 42.32
N LEU A 218 -9.61 18.59 41.46
CA LEU A 218 -9.06 17.27 41.64
C LEU A 218 -7.81 17.28 42.52
N SER A 219 -7.67 16.27 43.38
CA SER A 219 -6.52 16.07 44.25
C SER A 219 -6.11 14.59 44.32
N GLY A 220 -4.89 14.33 44.82
CA GLY A 220 -4.33 12.98 45.00
C GLY A 220 -4.41 12.14 43.70
N ASP A 221 -4.75 10.86 43.85
CA ASP A 221 -4.81 9.88 42.75
C ASP A 221 -5.69 10.34 41.59
N ARG A 222 -6.82 10.98 41.88
CA ARG A 222 -7.75 11.47 40.85
C ARG A 222 -7.10 12.51 39.94
N ARG A 223 -6.31 13.40 40.50
CA ARG A 223 -5.56 14.43 39.77
C ARG A 223 -4.49 13.77 38.89
N VAL A 224 -3.75 12.81 39.45
CA VAL A 224 -2.72 12.06 38.74
C VAL A 224 -3.29 11.30 37.57
N ILE A 225 -4.35 10.51 37.83
CA ILE A 225 -5.05 9.73 36.76
C ILE A 225 -5.54 10.66 35.65
N GLN A 226 -6.25 11.74 36.00
CA GLN A 226 -6.82 12.63 34.99
C GLN A 226 -5.74 13.36 34.19
N HIS A 227 -4.64 13.74 34.83
CA HIS A 227 -3.51 14.33 34.11
C HIS A 227 -2.88 13.33 33.12
N ALA A 228 -2.64 12.09 33.57
CA ALA A 228 -2.11 11.03 32.73
C ALA A 228 -3.07 10.70 31.56
N ILE A 229 -4.40 10.68 31.80
CA ILE A 229 -5.40 10.52 30.75
C ILE A 229 -5.30 11.65 29.72
N ASN A 230 -5.32 12.91 30.17
CA ASN A 230 -5.27 14.07 29.26
C ASN A 230 -4.04 14.02 28.36
N ARG A 231 -2.87 13.69 28.93
CA ARG A 231 -1.63 13.52 28.18
C ARG A 231 -1.69 12.36 27.20
N THR A 232 -2.18 11.19 27.64
CA THR A 232 -2.30 10.00 26.79
C THR A 232 -3.25 10.25 25.63
N VAL A 233 -4.42 10.87 25.86
CA VAL A 233 -5.37 11.21 24.77
C VAL A 233 -4.72 12.15 23.75
N SER A 234 -3.96 13.16 24.20
CA SER A 234 -3.21 14.05 23.30
C SER A 234 -2.20 13.27 22.44
N ARG A 235 -1.48 12.31 23.02
CA ARG A 235 -0.52 11.46 22.32
C ARG A 235 -1.21 10.55 21.29
N VAL A 236 -2.35 9.95 21.68
CA VAL A 236 -3.16 9.13 20.76
C VAL A 236 -3.67 9.99 19.61
N HIS A 237 -4.22 11.17 19.89
CA HIS A 237 -4.69 12.09 18.86
C HIS A 237 -3.60 12.42 17.84
N GLN A 238 -2.44 12.86 18.32
CA GLN A 238 -1.30 13.18 17.45
C GLN A 238 -0.79 11.98 16.66
N SER A 239 -0.85 10.77 17.26
CA SER A 239 -0.46 9.55 16.56
C SER A 239 -1.46 9.18 15.45
N MET A 240 -2.75 9.37 15.68
CA MET A 240 -3.79 9.13 14.66
C MET A 240 -3.74 10.17 13.54
N GLU A 241 -3.55 11.43 13.90
CA GLU A 241 -3.35 12.51 12.93
C GLU A 241 -2.14 12.26 12.04
N ALA A 242 -1.00 11.90 12.63
CA ALA A 242 0.20 11.54 11.89
C ALA A 242 -0.02 10.31 11.00
N PHE A 243 -0.76 9.30 11.47
CA PHE A 243 -1.11 8.12 10.67
C PHE A 243 -1.90 8.52 9.42
N ILE A 244 -2.98 9.29 9.58
CA ILE A 244 -3.81 9.74 8.46
C ILE A 244 -3.03 10.59 7.47
N HIS A 245 -2.21 11.55 7.98
CA HIS A 245 -1.39 12.38 7.09
C HIS A 245 -0.37 11.56 6.30
N ASN A 246 0.33 10.64 6.95
CA ASN A 246 1.31 9.78 6.28
C ASN A 246 0.64 8.94 5.19
N MET A 247 -0.49 8.30 5.48
CA MET A 247 -1.20 7.46 4.50
C MET A 247 -1.74 8.26 3.30
N ASN A 248 -2.01 9.55 3.46
CA ASN A 248 -2.53 10.41 2.39
C ASN A 248 -1.45 11.20 1.64
N THR A 249 -0.24 11.29 2.16
CA THR A 249 0.79 12.19 1.59
C THR A 249 2.08 11.49 1.21
N ILE A 250 2.43 10.38 1.84
CA ILE A 250 3.70 9.70 1.56
C ILE A 250 3.54 8.76 0.36
N HIS A 251 4.38 8.99 -0.64
CA HIS A 251 4.48 8.19 -1.85
C HIS A 251 5.65 7.22 -1.72
N SER A 252 5.39 6.00 -1.31
CA SER A 252 6.43 4.99 -1.09
C SER A 252 6.83 4.24 -2.36
N ARG A 253 5.99 4.28 -3.40
CA ARG A 253 6.26 3.67 -4.72
C ARG A 253 6.63 4.75 -5.74
N GLY A 254 7.51 4.42 -6.69
CA GLY A 254 7.72 5.22 -7.89
C GLY A 254 6.39 5.46 -8.61
N GLY A 255 6.12 6.71 -9.01
CA GLY A 255 4.86 7.07 -9.66
C GLY A 255 3.91 7.91 -8.82
N ASN A 256 4.36 8.42 -7.68
CA ASN A 256 3.60 9.28 -6.77
C ASN A 256 2.26 8.67 -6.32
N GLN A 257 2.22 7.36 -6.13
CA GLN A 257 1.03 6.72 -5.62
C GLN A 257 1.10 6.65 -4.09
N VAL A 258 0.08 7.17 -3.41
CA VAL A 258 -0.16 6.88 -1.99
C VAL A 258 -0.57 5.43 -1.80
N VAL A 259 -0.36 4.88 -0.61
CA VAL A 259 -0.73 3.50 -0.30
C VAL A 259 -2.24 3.32 -0.37
N PHE A 260 -2.71 2.45 -1.26
CA PHE A 260 -4.12 2.08 -1.33
C PHE A 260 -4.45 1.12 -0.19
N SER A 261 -4.92 1.67 0.93
CA SER A 261 -5.02 0.95 2.19
C SER A 261 -6.37 1.12 2.87
N SER A 262 -6.74 0.13 3.65
CA SER A 262 -7.88 0.17 4.56
C SER A 262 -7.49 -0.27 5.97
N ILE A 263 -8.19 0.27 6.96
CA ILE A 263 -8.08 -0.16 8.35
C ILE A 263 -9.45 -0.55 8.86
N ASN A 264 -9.55 -1.70 9.53
CA ASN A 264 -10.76 -2.14 10.17
C ASN A 264 -10.64 -1.90 11.68
N TYR A 265 -11.68 -1.41 12.28
CA TYR A 265 -11.76 -1.11 13.71
C TYR A 265 -13.15 -1.43 14.27
N GLY A 266 -13.30 -1.37 15.60
CA GLY A 266 -14.54 -1.68 16.29
C GLY A 266 -14.57 -3.09 16.89
N THR A 267 -13.46 -3.79 16.89
CA THR A 267 -13.32 -5.12 17.50
C THR A 267 -12.93 -5.05 18.97
N ASP A 268 -12.24 -3.99 19.38
CA ASP A 268 -11.84 -3.78 20.78
C ASP A 268 -12.84 -2.92 21.55
N THR A 269 -13.44 -3.49 22.59
CA THR A 269 -14.41 -2.82 23.49
C THR A 269 -13.74 -2.18 24.70
N SER A 270 -12.41 -2.29 24.85
CA SER A 270 -11.66 -1.64 25.92
C SER A 270 -11.74 -0.11 25.82
N ALA A 271 -11.43 0.57 26.91
CA ALA A 271 -11.33 2.03 26.92
C ALA A 271 -10.22 2.54 26.00
N GLU A 272 -9.12 1.78 25.90
CA GLU A 272 -7.99 2.04 25.02
C GLU A 272 -8.41 1.95 23.55
N GLY A 273 -9.08 0.89 23.14
CA GLY A 273 -9.57 0.71 21.77
C GLY A 273 -10.57 1.80 21.39
N ARG A 274 -11.52 2.13 22.27
CA ARG A 274 -12.46 3.24 22.07
C ARG A 274 -11.75 4.59 21.94
N CYS A 275 -10.68 4.81 22.71
CA CYS A 275 -9.85 6.01 22.57
C CYS A 275 -9.23 6.12 21.17
N ILE A 276 -8.63 5.03 20.67
CA ILE A 276 -8.06 4.97 19.33
C ILE A 276 -9.10 5.31 18.28
N ILE A 277 -10.25 4.63 18.30
CA ILE A 277 -11.33 4.85 17.34
C ILE A 277 -11.80 6.30 17.35
N ARG A 278 -12.04 6.86 18.53
CA ARG A 278 -12.49 8.25 18.67
C ARG A 278 -11.49 9.24 18.08
N GLU A 279 -10.22 9.10 18.43
CA GLU A 279 -9.20 10.03 17.96
C GLU A 279 -8.86 9.82 16.47
N LEU A 280 -8.94 8.58 15.98
CA LEU A 280 -8.84 8.27 14.55
C LEU A 280 -9.95 8.95 13.74
N LEU A 281 -11.21 8.84 14.19
CA LEU A 281 -12.34 9.47 13.51
C LEU A 281 -12.26 11.00 13.53
N LYS A 282 -11.83 11.59 14.66
CA LYS A 282 -11.58 13.04 14.74
C LYS A 282 -10.51 13.49 13.77
N SER A 283 -9.39 12.79 13.72
CA SER A 283 -8.29 13.10 12.81
C SER A 283 -8.70 12.95 11.34
N THR A 284 -9.42 11.88 11.01
CA THR A 284 -9.95 11.67 9.66
C THR A 284 -10.88 12.81 9.25
N TYR A 285 -11.82 13.18 10.12
CA TYR A 285 -12.74 14.28 9.84
C TYR A 285 -12.00 15.61 9.64
N SER A 286 -11.04 15.92 10.51
CA SER A 286 -10.24 17.15 10.40
C SER A 286 -9.39 17.19 9.12
N CYS A 287 -8.74 16.09 8.77
CA CYS A 287 -7.88 16.01 7.58
C CYS A 287 -8.68 16.11 6.27
N LEU A 288 -9.86 15.49 6.20
CA LEU A 288 -10.69 15.49 4.98
C LEU A 288 -11.43 16.80 4.74
N LEU A 289 -11.58 17.66 5.74
CA LEU A 289 -12.22 18.97 5.58
C LEU A 289 -11.32 20.01 4.89
N TYR A 290 -10.02 19.75 4.80
CA TYR A 290 -9.04 20.64 4.15
C TYR A 290 -8.59 20.16 2.76
N THR A 291 -9.12 19.03 2.30
CA THR A 291 -8.92 18.52 0.94
C THR A 291 -10.19 18.66 0.11
#